data_b8bf14492746404c4e24df197e42e698
#
_entry.id   b8bf14492746404c4e24df197e42e698
#
_cell.length_a   1.000
_cell.length_b   1.000
_cell.length_c   1.000
_cell.angle_alpha   90.00
_cell.angle_beta   90.00
_cell.angle_gamma   90.00
#
_symmetry.space_group_name_H-M   'P 1'
#
loop_
_entity.id
_entity.type
_entity.pdbx_description
1 polymer ?
#
loop_
_entity_poly.entity_id
_entity_poly.type
_entity_poly.pdbx_seq_one_letter_code
_entity_poly.pdbx_strand_id
1 'polypeptide(L)'
;MEFSFEQTDKFSTGSLITRVTNDITQLQNFVMQCLRGFVRTSMLFIGGIACMVSLNMEFGIIIACALPFVAVCVVYFIAKANPKFTVLQKKLDKVNNVMQENVSGARVVKAYVKEDYETERFEKANNELVSTQLDVLLLLSYMTPVMNIILNLSVVAVIKVGGIQVSAGSATPGNVMAAITYCSQVLNAVMRMTMIFQTASRGIASKKRVMEIINC
;
A
#
# COMPACT_ATOMS: atom_id res chain seq x y z
N MET A 1 -5.69 33.56 9.01
CA MET A 1 -6.96 32.85 9.25
C MET A 1 -7.83 33.83 10.01
N GLU A 2 -8.87 34.35 9.38
CA GLU A 2 -9.87 35.19 10.01
C GLU A 2 -11.12 34.34 10.27
N PHE A 3 -11.03 33.44 11.27
CA PHE A 3 -12.20 32.69 11.69
C PHE A 3 -13.03 33.57 12.64
N SER A 4 -14.32 33.67 12.37
CA SER A 4 -15.31 34.20 13.32
C SER A 4 -15.36 33.30 14.56
N PHE A 5 -15.70 33.86 15.73
CA PHE A 5 -15.92 33.09 16.97
C PHE A 5 -16.91 31.94 16.76
N GLU A 6 -17.96 32.15 15.99
CA GLU A 6 -18.99 31.17 15.67
C GLU A 6 -18.41 29.95 14.86
N GLN A 7 -17.44 30.21 13.99
CA GLN A 7 -16.76 29.19 13.22
C GLN A 7 -15.74 28.38 14.06
N THR A 8 -15.14 29.02 15.07
CA THR A 8 -14.22 28.37 16.01
C THR A 8 -14.96 27.44 16.97
N ASP A 9 -16.18 27.80 17.41
CA ASP A 9 -16.99 26.98 18.29
C ASP A 9 -17.52 25.70 17.59
N LYS A 10 -17.68 25.74 16.28
CA LYS A 10 -18.14 24.58 15.49
C LYS A 10 -17.10 23.44 15.43
N PHE A 11 -15.83 23.75 15.60
CA PHE A 11 -14.75 22.78 15.60
C PHE A 11 -13.99 22.82 16.92
N SER A 12 -13.79 21.67 17.57
CA SER A 12 -12.92 21.62 18.76
C SER A 12 -11.49 22.01 18.40
N THR A 13 -10.79 22.71 19.30
CA THR A 13 -9.39 23.13 19.11
C THR A 13 -8.48 21.98 18.73
N GLY A 14 -8.66 20.79 19.33
CA GLY A 14 -7.92 19.58 19.00
C GLY A 14 -8.19 19.10 17.57
N SER A 15 -9.43 19.20 17.07
CA SER A 15 -9.78 18.87 15.69
C SER A 15 -9.10 19.82 14.70
N LEU A 16 -9.07 21.12 14.99
CA LEU A 16 -8.41 22.11 14.14
C LEU A 16 -6.90 21.87 14.06
N ILE A 17 -6.26 21.60 15.20
CA ILE A 17 -4.81 21.27 15.23
C ILE A 17 -4.53 20.02 14.38
N THR A 18 -5.32 18.95 14.55
CA THR A 18 -5.14 17.71 13.77
C THR A 18 -5.31 17.94 12.28
N ARG A 19 -6.30 18.75 11.87
CA ARG A 19 -6.56 19.06 10.45
C ARG A 19 -5.43 19.91 9.84
N VAL A 20 -4.92 20.91 10.59
CA VAL A 20 -3.83 21.77 10.11
C VAL A 20 -2.47 21.05 10.08
N THR A 21 -2.23 20.10 10.97
CA THR A 21 -0.96 19.36 11.02
C THR A 21 -1.02 18.07 10.20
N ASN A 22 -1.83 17.11 10.63
CA ASN A 22 -1.83 15.78 10.05
C ASN A 22 -2.53 15.72 8.68
N ASP A 23 -3.70 16.35 8.52
CA ASP A 23 -4.46 16.29 7.26
C ASP A 23 -3.75 17.06 6.14
N ILE A 24 -3.10 18.20 6.46
CA ILE A 24 -2.27 18.92 5.47
C ILE A 24 -1.05 18.09 5.08
N THR A 25 -0.38 17.43 6.03
CA THR A 25 0.74 16.54 5.73
C THR A 25 0.31 15.37 4.84
N GLN A 26 -0.85 14.76 5.11
CA GLN A 26 -1.41 13.70 4.26
C GLN A 26 -1.73 14.20 2.85
N LEU A 27 -2.28 15.40 2.75
CA LEU A 27 -2.58 16.04 1.46
C LEU A 27 -1.29 16.36 0.69
N GLN A 28 -0.26 16.87 1.36
CA GLN A 28 1.04 17.13 0.76
C GLN A 28 1.68 15.83 0.24
N ASN A 29 1.66 14.77 1.03
CA ASN A 29 2.16 13.46 0.62
C ASN A 29 1.39 12.90 -0.58
N PHE A 30 0.07 13.08 -0.62
CA PHE A 30 -0.77 12.71 -1.76
C PHE A 30 -0.37 13.47 -3.02
N VAL A 31 -0.23 14.80 -2.96
CA VAL A 31 0.18 15.62 -4.11
C VAL A 31 1.56 15.22 -4.61
N MET A 32 2.52 15.03 -3.70
CA MET A 32 3.87 14.58 -4.05
C MET A 32 3.86 13.20 -4.71
N GLN A 33 3.05 12.28 -4.20
CA GLN A 33 2.89 10.93 -4.75
C GLN A 33 2.23 10.97 -6.13
N CYS A 34 1.24 11.86 -6.35
CA CYS A 34 0.63 12.05 -7.66
C CYS A 34 1.63 12.65 -8.67
N LEU A 35 2.35 13.69 -8.31
CA LEU A 35 3.28 14.35 -9.22
C LEU A 35 4.50 13.49 -9.57
N ARG A 36 5.13 12.87 -8.56
CA ARG A 36 6.35 12.08 -8.77
C ARG A 36 6.07 10.60 -9.01
N GLY A 37 5.17 10.02 -8.20
CA GLY A 37 4.89 8.59 -8.22
C GLY A 37 4.02 8.20 -9.40
N PHE A 38 2.83 8.77 -9.51
CA PHE A 38 1.85 8.38 -10.53
C PHE A 38 2.33 8.69 -11.94
N VAL A 39 2.81 9.92 -12.20
CA VAL A 39 3.29 10.32 -13.53
C VAL A 39 4.45 9.43 -13.98
N ARG A 40 5.47 9.27 -13.12
CA ARG A 40 6.62 8.40 -13.42
C ARG A 40 6.21 6.95 -13.67
N THR A 41 5.35 6.40 -12.82
CA THR A 41 4.93 5.00 -12.94
C THR A 41 4.09 4.77 -14.18
N SER A 42 3.18 5.70 -14.51
CA SER A 42 2.38 5.62 -15.73
C SER A 42 3.24 5.74 -16.99
N MET A 43 4.24 6.63 -17.00
CA MET A 43 5.18 6.74 -18.12
C MET A 43 6.01 5.45 -18.30
N LEU A 44 6.50 4.85 -17.20
CA LEU A 44 7.24 3.59 -17.29
C LEU A 44 6.36 2.42 -17.72
N PHE A 45 5.09 2.41 -17.31
CA PHE A 45 4.14 1.38 -17.69
C PHE A 45 3.80 1.47 -19.19
N ILE A 46 3.31 2.62 -19.63
CA ILE A 46 2.90 2.84 -21.04
C ILE A 46 4.11 2.78 -21.95
N GLY A 47 5.18 3.49 -21.61
CA GLY A 47 6.42 3.52 -22.38
C GLY A 47 7.09 2.15 -22.47
N GLY A 48 7.10 1.40 -21.35
CA GLY A 48 7.66 0.04 -21.33
C GLY A 48 6.89 -0.92 -22.24
N ILE A 49 5.57 -0.88 -22.24
CA ILE A 49 4.74 -1.70 -23.17
C ILE A 49 4.98 -1.26 -24.62
N ALA A 50 4.95 0.04 -24.89
CA ALA A 50 5.20 0.58 -26.25
C ALA A 50 6.59 0.17 -26.79
N CYS A 51 7.63 0.27 -25.94
CA CYS A 51 8.98 -0.16 -26.32
C CYS A 51 9.05 -1.66 -26.56
N MET A 52 8.40 -2.51 -25.72
CA MET A 52 8.39 -3.97 -25.96
C MET A 52 7.72 -4.34 -27.28
N VAL A 53 6.57 -3.74 -27.58
CA VAL A 53 5.86 -3.95 -28.86
C VAL A 53 6.69 -3.46 -30.04
N SER A 54 7.39 -2.33 -29.92
CA SER A 54 8.25 -1.76 -30.95
C SER A 54 9.49 -2.61 -31.22
N LEU A 55 10.01 -3.29 -30.20
CA LEU A 55 11.13 -4.24 -30.39
C LEU A 55 10.70 -5.50 -31.13
N ASN A 56 9.59 -6.09 -30.70
CA ASN A 56 8.95 -7.23 -31.37
C ASN A 56 7.55 -7.46 -30.80
N MET A 57 6.60 -7.74 -31.67
CA MET A 57 5.20 -8.01 -31.27
C MET A 57 5.07 -9.22 -30.32
N GLU A 58 5.92 -10.23 -30.44
CA GLU A 58 5.92 -11.40 -29.56
C GLU A 58 6.29 -11.06 -28.12
N PHE A 59 7.20 -10.10 -27.89
CA PHE A 59 7.50 -9.59 -26.55
C PHE A 59 6.30 -8.84 -25.96
N GLY A 60 5.55 -8.11 -26.79
CA GLY A 60 4.30 -7.47 -26.41
C GLY A 60 3.23 -8.47 -25.96
N ILE A 61 3.13 -9.61 -26.63
CA ILE A 61 2.19 -10.69 -26.26
C ILE A 61 2.54 -11.30 -24.90
N ILE A 62 3.83 -11.51 -24.63
CA ILE A 62 4.30 -12.05 -23.34
C ILE A 62 3.84 -11.15 -22.20
N ILE A 63 4.06 -9.83 -22.32
CA ILE A 63 3.64 -8.89 -21.26
C ILE A 63 2.12 -8.80 -21.15
N ALA A 64 1.41 -8.82 -22.29
CA ALA A 64 -0.06 -8.82 -22.31
C ALA A 64 -0.67 -10.04 -21.62
N CYS A 65 0.00 -11.21 -21.69
CA CYS A 65 -0.38 -12.40 -20.94
C CYS A 65 -0.01 -12.31 -19.46
N ALA A 66 1.14 -11.72 -19.11
CA ALA A 66 1.58 -11.61 -17.72
C ALA A 66 0.75 -10.62 -16.89
N LEU A 67 0.30 -9.50 -17.48
CA LEU A 67 -0.45 -8.45 -16.80
C LEU A 67 -1.76 -8.94 -16.14
N PRO A 68 -2.62 -9.75 -16.77
CA PRO A 68 -3.81 -10.29 -16.13
C PRO A 68 -3.48 -11.15 -14.90
N PHE A 69 -2.42 -11.97 -14.96
CA PHE A 69 -2.01 -12.79 -13.81
C PHE A 69 -1.58 -11.91 -12.63
N VAL A 70 -0.79 -10.87 -12.89
CA VAL A 70 -0.40 -9.90 -11.85
C VAL A 70 -1.63 -9.20 -11.29
N ALA A 71 -2.56 -8.74 -12.13
CA ALA A 71 -3.78 -8.07 -11.69
C ALA A 71 -4.64 -8.99 -10.80
N VAL A 72 -4.86 -10.23 -11.21
CA VAL A 72 -5.61 -11.22 -10.42
C VAL A 72 -4.94 -11.48 -9.08
N CYS A 73 -3.61 -11.66 -9.05
CA CYS A 73 -2.86 -11.86 -7.82
C CYS A 73 -3.00 -10.64 -6.88
N VAL A 74 -2.82 -9.42 -7.37
CA VAL A 74 -2.95 -8.20 -6.57
C VAL A 74 -4.34 -8.10 -5.97
N VAL A 75 -5.39 -8.28 -6.78
CA VAL A 75 -6.79 -8.24 -6.31
C VAL A 75 -7.05 -9.32 -5.26
N TYR A 76 -6.56 -10.54 -5.47
CA TYR A 76 -6.69 -11.65 -4.52
C TYR A 76 -6.05 -11.32 -3.16
N PHE A 77 -4.80 -10.85 -3.15
CA PHE A 77 -4.12 -10.51 -1.90
C PHE A 77 -4.78 -9.34 -1.17
N ILE A 78 -5.23 -8.30 -1.88
CA ILE A 78 -5.93 -7.15 -1.30
C ILE A 78 -7.27 -7.61 -0.70
N ALA A 79 -8.06 -8.38 -1.44
CA ALA A 79 -9.34 -8.88 -0.96
C ALA A 79 -9.21 -9.75 0.31
N LYS A 80 -8.14 -10.53 0.39
CA LYS A 80 -7.86 -11.38 1.56
C LYS A 80 -7.25 -10.62 2.74
N ALA A 81 -6.51 -9.55 2.49
CA ALA A 81 -5.88 -8.71 3.52
C ALA A 81 -6.88 -7.76 4.20
N ASN A 82 -7.83 -7.17 3.45
CA ASN A 82 -8.78 -6.19 3.98
C ASN A 82 -9.55 -6.65 5.22
N PRO A 83 -10.20 -7.83 5.25
CA PRO A 83 -10.91 -8.28 6.44
C PRO A 83 -9.96 -8.52 7.62
N LYS A 84 -8.74 -9.00 7.38
CA LYS A 84 -7.73 -9.20 8.42
C LYS A 84 -7.26 -7.87 9.04
N PHE A 85 -7.10 -6.82 8.23
CA PHE A 85 -6.80 -5.47 8.74
C PHE A 85 -7.92 -4.92 9.63
N THR A 86 -9.18 -5.19 9.30
CA THR A 86 -10.32 -4.78 10.14
C THR A 86 -10.29 -5.49 11.50
N VAL A 87 -9.95 -6.78 11.53
CA VAL A 87 -9.78 -7.53 12.79
C VAL A 87 -8.60 -6.99 13.58
N LEU A 88 -7.46 -6.74 12.92
CA LEU A 88 -6.26 -6.16 13.53
C LEU A 88 -6.57 -4.82 14.22
N GLN A 89 -7.33 -3.95 13.54
CA GLN A 89 -7.74 -2.66 14.12
C GLN A 89 -8.57 -2.85 15.40
N LYS A 90 -9.54 -3.77 15.40
CA LYS A 90 -10.33 -4.07 16.59
C LYS A 90 -9.49 -4.58 17.76
N LYS A 91 -8.45 -5.39 17.47
CA LYS A 91 -7.52 -5.88 18.52
C LYS A 91 -6.63 -4.76 19.05
N LEU A 92 -6.19 -3.85 18.19
CA LEU A 92 -5.44 -2.65 18.58
C LEU A 92 -6.30 -1.74 19.48
N ASP A 93 -7.56 -1.51 19.11
CA ASP A 93 -8.50 -0.73 19.93
C ASP A 93 -8.72 -1.37 21.30
N LYS A 94 -8.79 -2.72 21.37
CA LYS A 94 -8.89 -3.46 22.65
C LYS A 94 -7.67 -3.22 23.54
N VAL A 95 -6.45 -3.31 22.98
CA VAL A 95 -5.21 -3.03 23.74
C VAL A 95 -5.19 -1.58 24.25
N ASN A 96 -5.55 -0.62 23.38
CA ASN A 96 -5.61 0.78 23.76
C ASN A 96 -6.62 1.03 24.91
N ASN A 97 -7.80 0.39 24.86
CA ASN A 97 -8.81 0.50 25.90
C ASN A 97 -8.30 -0.06 27.22
N VAL A 98 -7.68 -1.25 27.24
CA VAL A 98 -7.09 -1.84 28.44
C VAL A 98 -6.01 -0.91 29.01
N MET A 99 -5.15 -0.34 28.16
CA MET A 99 -4.13 0.61 28.61
C MET A 99 -4.73 1.89 29.18
N GLN A 100 -5.76 2.45 28.55
CA GLN A 100 -6.45 3.64 29.04
C GLN A 100 -7.15 3.39 30.39
N GLU A 101 -7.81 2.24 30.54
CA GLU A 101 -8.42 1.83 31.80
C GLU A 101 -7.35 1.70 32.91
N ASN A 102 -6.22 1.06 32.62
CA ASN A 102 -5.11 0.89 33.56
C ASN A 102 -4.50 2.22 34.00
N VAL A 103 -4.27 3.14 33.06
CA VAL A 103 -3.74 4.49 33.38
C VAL A 103 -4.74 5.28 34.23
N SER A 104 -6.02 5.26 33.84
CA SER A 104 -7.08 6.00 34.57
C SER A 104 -7.36 5.40 35.94
N GLY A 105 -7.31 4.06 36.06
CA GLY A 105 -7.57 3.30 37.28
C GLY A 105 -6.33 3.00 38.13
N ALA A 106 -5.15 3.52 37.82
CA ALA A 106 -3.88 3.14 38.44
C ALA A 106 -3.90 3.25 39.99
N ARG A 107 -4.58 4.26 40.54
CA ARG A 107 -4.73 4.41 42.00
C ARG A 107 -5.58 3.29 42.61
N VAL A 108 -6.63 2.87 41.92
CA VAL A 108 -7.51 1.77 42.36
C VAL A 108 -6.79 0.44 42.29
N VAL A 109 -6.09 0.15 41.17
CA VAL A 109 -5.29 -1.04 40.99
C VAL A 109 -4.26 -1.19 42.12
N LYS A 110 -3.55 -0.10 42.45
CA LYS A 110 -2.57 -0.09 43.56
C LYS A 110 -3.22 -0.24 44.93
N ALA A 111 -4.39 0.41 45.18
CA ALA A 111 -5.09 0.31 46.45
C ALA A 111 -5.60 -1.11 46.74
N TYR A 112 -5.93 -1.90 45.69
CA TYR A 112 -6.42 -3.28 45.81
C TYR A 112 -5.35 -4.32 45.51
N VAL A 113 -4.09 -3.91 45.25
CA VAL A 113 -2.96 -4.82 44.95
C VAL A 113 -3.34 -5.80 43.81
N LYS A 114 -3.84 -5.26 42.70
CA LYS A 114 -4.31 -6.01 41.53
C LYS A 114 -3.41 -5.83 40.29
N GLU A 115 -2.16 -5.46 40.47
CA GLU A 115 -1.19 -5.26 39.40
C GLU A 115 -1.01 -6.50 38.52
N ASP A 116 -0.90 -7.67 39.16
CA ASP A 116 -0.70 -8.95 38.47
C ASP A 116 -1.91 -9.29 37.58
N TYR A 117 -3.13 -9.03 38.06
CA TYR A 117 -4.36 -9.23 37.29
C TYR A 117 -4.41 -8.33 36.04
N GLU A 118 -4.08 -7.05 36.20
CA GLU A 118 -4.08 -6.11 35.07
C GLU A 118 -2.93 -6.40 34.10
N THR A 119 -1.80 -6.88 34.59
CA THR A 119 -0.70 -7.34 33.74
C THR A 119 -1.13 -8.52 32.88
N GLU A 120 -1.74 -9.55 33.47
CA GLU A 120 -2.24 -10.72 32.74
C GLU A 120 -3.32 -10.31 31.71
N ARG A 121 -4.21 -9.40 32.08
CA ARG A 121 -5.25 -8.86 31.19
C ARG A 121 -4.64 -8.14 29.99
N PHE A 122 -3.62 -7.32 30.23
CA PHE A 122 -2.89 -6.63 29.17
C PHE A 122 -2.13 -7.60 28.27
N GLU A 123 -1.39 -8.54 28.85
CA GLU A 123 -0.64 -9.56 28.10
C GLU A 123 -1.56 -10.38 27.20
N LYS A 124 -2.74 -10.76 27.67
CA LYS A 124 -3.74 -11.48 26.87
C LYS A 124 -4.20 -10.64 25.66
N ALA A 125 -4.54 -9.37 25.89
CA ALA A 125 -4.96 -8.47 24.81
C ALA A 125 -3.82 -8.22 23.82
N ASN A 126 -2.60 -8.03 24.30
CA ASN A 126 -1.40 -7.85 23.50
C ASN A 126 -1.06 -9.08 22.66
N ASN A 127 -1.11 -10.29 23.26
CA ASN A 127 -0.84 -11.53 22.54
C ASN A 127 -1.88 -11.79 21.43
N GLU A 128 -3.16 -11.45 21.67
CA GLU A 128 -4.18 -11.50 20.62
C GLU A 128 -3.90 -10.51 19.49
N LEU A 129 -3.40 -9.31 19.78
CA LEU A 129 -2.99 -8.32 18.78
C LEU A 129 -1.79 -8.84 17.99
N VAL A 130 -0.73 -9.28 18.66
CA VAL A 130 0.50 -9.77 18.02
C VAL A 130 0.22 -10.96 17.10
N SER A 131 -0.56 -11.96 17.56
CA SER A 131 -0.91 -13.11 16.71
C SER A 131 -1.68 -12.68 15.45
N THR A 132 -2.65 -11.78 15.59
CA THR A 132 -3.40 -11.24 14.44
C THR A 132 -2.49 -10.45 13.51
N GLN A 133 -1.56 -9.66 14.05
CA GLN A 133 -0.59 -8.90 13.27
C GLN A 133 0.36 -9.82 12.49
N LEU A 134 0.84 -10.90 13.11
CA LEU A 134 1.65 -11.91 12.43
C LEU A 134 0.90 -12.55 11.27
N ASP A 135 -0.37 -12.89 11.44
CA ASP A 135 -1.21 -13.45 10.37
C ASP A 135 -1.36 -12.50 9.16
N VAL A 136 -1.46 -11.18 9.42
CA VAL A 136 -1.50 -10.17 8.36
C VAL A 136 -0.14 -10.06 7.67
N LEU A 137 0.94 -9.98 8.45
CA LEU A 137 2.30 -9.86 7.93
C LEU A 137 2.71 -11.08 7.10
N LEU A 138 2.39 -12.29 7.56
CA LEU A 138 2.63 -13.53 6.81
C LEU A 138 1.89 -13.52 5.47
N LEU A 139 0.60 -13.13 5.46
CA LEU A 139 -0.16 -13.02 4.23
C LEU A 139 0.49 -12.04 3.24
N LEU A 140 0.91 -10.87 3.71
CA LEU A 140 1.57 -9.86 2.88
C LEU A 140 2.96 -10.31 2.42
N SER A 141 3.69 -11.04 3.25
CA SER A 141 5.00 -11.59 2.91
C SER A 141 4.95 -12.58 1.73
N TYR A 142 3.86 -13.33 1.59
CA TYR A 142 3.67 -14.22 0.44
C TYR A 142 3.44 -13.48 -0.88
N MET A 143 2.98 -12.25 -0.84
CA MET A 143 2.75 -11.46 -2.06
C MET A 143 4.03 -11.27 -2.88
N THR A 144 5.14 -10.90 -2.22
CA THR A 144 6.42 -10.62 -2.90
C THR A 144 6.99 -11.84 -3.63
N PRO A 145 7.11 -13.04 -3.03
CA PRO A 145 7.55 -14.23 -3.74
C PRO A 145 6.67 -14.60 -4.93
N VAL A 146 5.33 -14.52 -4.77
CA VAL A 146 4.41 -14.84 -5.86
C VAL A 146 4.59 -13.88 -7.04
N MET A 147 4.72 -12.58 -6.77
CA MET A 147 5.00 -11.59 -7.81
C MET A 147 6.35 -11.81 -8.49
N ASN A 148 7.38 -12.16 -7.72
CA ASN A 148 8.69 -12.50 -8.28
C ASN A 148 8.66 -13.75 -9.17
N ILE A 149 7.85 -14.75 -8.84
CA ILE A 149 7.66 -15.93 -9.70
C ILE A 149 7.06 -15.52 -11.04
N ILE A 150 6.00 -14.71 -11.05
CA ILE A 150 5.37 -14.23 -12.28
C ILE A 150 6.39 -13.43 -13.13
N LEU A 151 7.14 -12.51 -12.47
CA LEU A 151 8.18 -11.73 -13.14
C LEU A 151 9.24 -12.63 -13.76
N ASN A 152 9.80 -13.57 -13.01
CA ASN A 152 10.86 -14.44 -13.51
C ASN A 152 10.37 -15.38 -14.60
N LEU A 153 9.12 -15.89 -14.51
CA LEU A 153 8.52 -16.69 -15.59
C LEU A 153 8.37 -15.86 -16.88
N SER A 154 7.97 -14.60 -16.75
CA SER A 154 7.88 -13.69 -17.90
C SER A 154 9.25 -13.41 -18.50
N VAL A 155 10.29 -13.22 -17.67
CA VAL A 155 11.68 -13.05 -18.14
C VAL A 155 12.19 -14.31 -18.86
N VAL A 156 11.93 -15.49 -18.31
CA VAL A 156 12.28 -16.75 -18.97
C VAL A 156 11.58 -16.90 -20.32
N ALA A 157 10.31 -16.51 -20.41
CA ALA A 157 9.58 -16.52 -21.68
C ALA A 157 10.22 -15.54 -22.70
N VAL A 158 10.60 -14.33 -22.27
CA VAL A 158 11.30 -13.35 -23.12
C VAL A 158 12.64 -13.91 -23.60
N ILE A 159 13.42 -14.55 -22.73
CA ILE A 159 14.71 -15.16 -23.10
C ILE A 159 14.51 -16.28 -24.09
N LYS A 160 13.53 -17.16 -23.89
CA LYS A 160 13.24 -18.28 -24.78
C LYS A 160 12.83 -17.79 -26.17
N VAL A 161 11.85 -16.91 -26.25
CA VAL A 161 11.37 -16.35 -27.51
C VAL A 161 12.46 -15.53 -28.19
N GLY A 162 13.15 -14.67 -27.44
CA GLY A 162 14.23 -13.84 -27.94
C GLY A 162 15.42 -14.66 -28.43
N GLY A 163 15.79 -15.76 -27.74
CA GLY A 163 16.84 -16.69 -28.18
C GLY A 163 16.53 -17.36 -29.51
N ILE A 164 15.27 -17.77 -29.73
CA ILE A 164 14.83 -18.34 -31.03
C ILE A 164 14.94 -17.27 -32.12
N GLN A 165 14.54 -16.03 -31.87
CA GLN A 165 14.60 -14.93 -32.82
C GLN A 165 16.04 -14.53 -33.17
N VAL A 166 16.92 -14.51 -32.18
CA VAL A 166 18.37 -14.27 -32.42
C VAL A 166 18.99 -15.37 -33.26
N SER A 167 18.64 -16.64 -32.99
CA SER A 167 19.11 -17.76 -33.79
C SER A 167 18.59 -17.74 -35.24
N ALA A 168 17.37 -17.20 -35.44
CA ALA A 168 16.78 -17.00 -36.75
C ALA A 168 17.25 -15.71 -37.46
N GLY A 169 18.11 -14.90 -36.83
CA GLY A 169 18.61 -13.65 -37.37
C GLY A 169 17.59 -12.50 -37.41
N SER A 170 16.40 -12.67 -36.81
CA SER A 170 15.31 -11.68 -36.80
C SER A 170 15.40 -10.69 -35.66
N ALA A 171 16.23 -10.94 -34.64
CA ALA A 171 16.48 -10.02 -33.52
C ALA A 171 17.97 -10.01 -33.15
N THR A 172 18.38 -8.92 -32.47
CA THR A 172 19.74 -8.84 -31.90
C THR A 172 19.71 -9.21 -30.41
N PRO A 173 20.85 -9.69 -29.85
CA PRO A 173 20.97 -9.95 -28.42
C PRO A 173 20.63 -8.71 -27.58
N GLY A 174 20.92 -7.49 -28.09
CA GLY A 174 20.57 -6.22 -27.45
C GLY A 174 19.06 -6.03 -27.31
N ASN A 175 18.27 -6.44 -28.31
CA ASN A 175 16.81 -6.37 -28.25
C ASN A 175 16.25 -7.26 -27.14
N VAL A 176 16.84 -8.45 -26.94
CA VAL A 176 16.42 -9.35 -25.85
C VAL A 176 16.73 -8.74 -24.48
N MET A 177 17.92 -8.17 -24.30
CA MET A 177 18.31 -7.50 -23.05
C MET A 177 17.39 -6.29 -22.74
N ALA A 178 17.06 -5.50 -23.77
CA ALA A 178 16.13 -4.39 -23.65
C ALA A 178 14.72 -4.90 -23.26
N ALA A 179 14.23 -5.96 -23.90
CA ALA A 179 12.93 -6.56 -23.59
C ALA A 179 12.85 -7.07 -22.14
N ILE A 180 13.92 -7.72 -21.61
CA ILE A 180 13.99 -8.15 -20.20
C ILE A 180 13.87 -6.95 -19.26
N THR A 181 14.57 -5.86 -19.57
CA THR A 181 14.55 -4.63 -18.77
C THR A 181 13.15 -4.00 -18.76
N TYR A 182 12.52 -3.86 -19.93
CA TYR A 182 11.18 -3.30 -20.03
C TYR A 182 10.12 -4.20 -19.38
N CYS A 183 10.21 -5.53 -19.55
CA CYS A 183 9.35 -6.48 -18.88
C CYS A 183 9.38 -6.29 -17.34
N SER A 184 10.58 -6.24 -16.77
CA SER A 184 10.77 -6.01 -15.34
C SER A 184 10.23 -4.65 -14.89
N GLN A 185 10.43 -3.58 -15.68
CA GLN A 185 9.92 -2.25 -15.36
C GLN A 185 8.40 -2.19 -15.37
N VAL A 186 7.75 -2.78 -16.39
CA VAL A 186 6.28 -2.80 -16.50
C VAL A 186 5.64 -3.56 -15.35
N LEU A 187 6.14 -4.75 -15.01
CA LEU A 187 5.61 -5.55 -13.91
C LEU A 187 5.81 -4.86 -12.55
N ASN A 188 6.98 -4.25 -12.32
CA ASN A 188 7.23 -3.45 -11.13
C ASN A 188 6.37 -2.19 -11.07
N ALA A 189 6.04 -1.56 -12.21
CA ALA A 189 5.15 -0.40 -12.26
C ALA A 189 3.75 -0.76 -11.77
N VAL A 190 3.20 -1.94 -12.10
CA VAL A 190 1.89 -2.39 -11.60
C VAL A 190 1.88 -2.51 -10.08
N MET A 191 2.94 -3.08 -9.48
CA MET A 191 3.04 -3.18 -8.01
C MET A 191 3.10 -1.81 -7.34
N ARG A 192 3.85 -0.87 -7.91
CA ARG A 192 3.93 0.51 -7.39
C ARG A 192 2.59 1.26 -7.52
N MET A 193 1.84 1.03 -8.60
CA MET A 193 0.53 1.63 -8.82
C MET A 193 -0.45 1.29 -7.68
N THR A 194 -0.42 0.05 -7.19
CA THR A 194 -1.24 -0.39 -6.04
C THR A 194 -0.97 0.45 -4.78
N MET A 195 0.29 0.75 -4.48
CA MET A 195 0.66 1.60 -3.33
C MET A 195 0.20 3.05 -3.50
N ILE A 196 0.25 3.56 -4.74
CA ILE A 196 -0.23 4.92 -5.06
C ILE A 196 -1.72 5.04 -4.80
N PHE A 197 -2.54 4.05 -5.21
CA PHE A 197 -3.98 4.04 -4.94
C PHE A 197 -4.32 4.06 -3.45
N GLN A 198 -3.56 3.34 -2.61
CA GLN A 198 -3.76 3.37 -1.16
C GLN A 198 -3.48 4.76 -0.57
N THR A 199 -2.41 5.41 -1.01
CA THR A 199 -2.07 6.78 -0.58
C THR A 199 -3.09 7.79 -1.09
N ALA A 200 -3.59 7.63 -2.31
CA ALA A 200 -4.63 8.47 -2.91
C ALA A 200 -5.93 8.44 -2.08
N SER A 201 -6.37 7.26 -1.66
CA SER A 201 -7.59 7.12 -0.84
C SER A 201 -7.49 7.88 0.49
N ARG A 202 -6.33 7.86 1.14
CA ARG A 202 -6.08 8.64 2.38
C ARG A 202 -6.06 10.15 2.10
N GLY A 203 -5.38 10.58 1.03
CA GLY A 203 -5.31 11.99 0.64
C GLY A 203 -6.66 12.58 0.30
N ILE A 204 -7.53 11.84 -0.40
CA ILE A 204 -8.90 12.26 -0.73
C ILE A 204 -9.75 12.45 0.55
N ALA A 205 -9.63 11.55 1.52
CA ALA A 205 -10.31 11.67 2.80
C ALA A 205 -9.87 12.92 3.58
N SER A 206 -8.55 13.17 3.63
CA SER A 206 -8.00 14.37 4.27
C SER A 206 -8.37 15.65 3.52
N LYS A 207 -8.40 15.64 2.17
CA LYS A 207 -8.89 16.75 1.35
C LYS A 207 -10.31 17.16 1.76
N LYS A 208 -11.22 16.20 1.94
CA LYS A 208 -12.60 16.50 2.34
C LYS A 208 -12.66 17.24 3.68
N ARG A 209 -11.92 16.78 4.68
CA ARG A 209 -11.86 17.41 6.01
C ARG A 209 -11.25 18.82 6.00
N VAL A 210 -10.22 19.03 5.18
CA VAL A 210 -9.61 20.36 5.03
C VAL A 210 -10.56 21.31 4.28
N MET A 211 -11.25 20.84 3.24
CA MET A 211 -12.22 21.65 2.49
C MET A 211 -13.44 22.04 3.33
N GLU A 212 -13.84 21.24 4.31
CA GLU A 212 -14.89 21.62 5.27
C GLU A 212 -14.53 22.87 6.08
N ILE A 213 -13.25 23.07 6.39
CA ILE A 213 -12.78 24.27 7.10
C ILE A 213 -12.70 25.47 6.15
N ILE A 214 -12.21 25.26 4.91
CA ILE A 214 -12.03 26.36 3.96
C ILE A 214 -13.38 26.93 3.49
N ASN A 215 -14.40 26.06 3.40
CA ASN A 215 -15.75 26.44 2.95
C ASN A 215 -16.70 26.86 4.10
N CYS A 216 -16.20 26.96 5.31
CA CYS A 216 -16.96 27.43 6.47
C CYS A 216 -16.75 28.90 6.64
#